data_7bdef6376236faa1607cb90486920e20
#
_entry.id   7bdef6376236faa1607cb90486920e20
#
_cell.length_a   1.000
_cell.length_b   1.000
_cell.length_c   1.000
_cell.angle_alpha   90.00
_cell.angle_beta   90.00
_cell.angle_gamma   90.00
#
_symmetry.space_group_name_H-M   'P 1'
#
loop_
_entity.id
_entity.type
_entity.pdbx_description
1 polymer ?
#
loop_
_entity_poly.entity_id
_entity_poly.type
_entity_poly.pdbx_seq_one_letter_code
_entity_poly.pdbx_strand_id
1 'polypeptide(L)'
;LKTPGVVLHSIGENSEVIKDVGTPMVIDETHEIRKISGTHGVGHVRMATESAVDISHAHPFWAYPFTDVTVVHNGQLTNYHGMKREYESRGHHFQTHNDSELIAVYIADKLSEGAELEEALHESLDDLDGTFTYLVSTKYGMGYAKDRWAAKPLVLMETESVVALASEEVALRSVFTEELVRTEPQEHEVMTWSA
;
A
#
# COMPACT_ATOMS: atom_id res chain seq x y z
N LEU A 1 -11.67 21.54 -2.09
CA LEU A 1 -12.48 21.99 -0.95
C LEU A 1 -11.56 22.14 0.27
N LYS A 2 -11.18 23.38 0.62
CA LYS A 2 -10.41 23.65 1.84
C LYS A 2 -11.39 24.16 2.92
N THR A 3 -11.99 23.23 3.65
CA THR A 3 -12.72 23.56 4.87
C THR A 3 -11.73 23.51 6.03
N PRO A 4 -11.55 24.59 6.80
CA PRO A 4 -10.64 24.58 7.95
C PRO A 4 -10.98 23.44 8.92
N GLY A 5 -9.97 22.67 9.33
CA GLY A 5 -10.14 21.54 10.26
C GLY A 5 -10.62 20.24 9.63
N VAL A 6 -10.80 20.19 8.30
CA VAL A 6 -11.14 18.96 7.58
C VAL A 6 -9.96 18.56 6.71
N VAL A 7 -9.51 17.32 6.86
CA VAL A 7 -8.47 16.69 6.04
C VAL A 7 -9.12 15.55 5.28
N LEU A 8 -8.94 15.53 3.95
CA LEU A 8 -9.38 14.43 3.13
C LEU A 8 -8.26 13.40 3.05
N HIS A 9 -8.51 12.19 3.53
CA HIS A 9 -7.52 11.11 3.55
C HIS A 9 -7.61 10.19 2.34
N SER A 10 -8.80 10.05 1.76
CA SER A 10 -9.00 9.25 0.54
C SER A 10 -10.31 9.63 -0.15
N ILE A 11 -10.43 9.27 -1.42
CA ILE A 11 -11.70 9.23 -2.16
C ILE A 11 -11.80 7.86 -2.82
N GLY A 12 -12.91 7.16 -2.60
CA GLY A 12 -13.20 5.88 -3.22
C GLY A 12 -14.69 5.72 -3.42
N GLU A 13 -15.06 4.91 -4.41
CA GLU A 13 -16.43 4.44 -4.60
C GLU A 13 -16.59 3.01 -4.06
N ASN A 14 -15.47 2.27 -4.00
CA ASN A 14 -15.43 0.84 -3.67
C ASN A 14 -14.48 0.53 -2.51
N SER A 15 -13.68 1.49 -2.05
CA SER A 15 -12.73 1.30 -0.97
C SER A 15 -12.99 2.26 0.19
N GLU A 16 -12.75 1.78 1.40
CA GLU A 16 -12.76 2.57 2.63
C GLU A 16 -11.36 2.57 3.24
N VAL A 17 -10.88 3.74 3.64
CA VAL A 17 -9.58 3.92 4.28
C VAL A 17 -9.77 4.41 5.71
N ILE A 18 -9.28 3.63 6.66
CA ILE A 18 -9.26 3.98 8.08
C ILE A 18 -7.82 4.23 8.51
N LYS A 19 -7.57 5.40 9.06
CA LYS A 19 -6.26 5.80 9.60
C LYS A 19 -6.45 6.41 10.97
N ASP A 20 -5.66 5.94 11.93
CA ASP A 20 -5.66 6.53 13.27
C ASP A 20 -4.31 6.28 13.97
N VAL A 21 -4.11 6.94 15.11
CA VAL A 21 -2.94 6.79 15.97
C VAL A 21 -3.34 5.98 17.20
N GLY A 22 -2.76 4.81 17.36
CA GLY A 22 -3.04 3.93 18.48
C GLY A 22 -2.63 2.49 18.21
N THR A 23 -2.95 1.61 19.15
CA THR A 23 -2.78 0.17 18.91
C THR A 23 -3.89 -0.33 17.98
N PRO A 24 -3.66 -1.42 17.22
CA PRO A 24 -4.69 -2.00 16.36
C PRO A 24 -6.01 -2.30 17.11
N MET A 25 -5.93 -2.69 18.37
CA MET A 25 -7.11 -2.97 19.21
C MET A 25 -7.93 -1.71 19.48
N VAL A 26 -7.28 -0.60 19.82
CA VAL A 26 -7.95 0.68 20.06
C VAL A 26 -8.59 1.20 18.77
N ILE A 27 -7.90 1.08 17.66
CA ILE A 27 -8.41 1.49 16.34
C ILE A 27 -9.63 0.65 15.95
N ASP A 28 -9.57 -0.67 16.15
CA ASP A 28 -10.71 -1.55 15.90
C ASP A 28 -11.90 -1.24 16.81
N GLU A 29 -11.69 -0.97 18.09
CA GLU A 29 -12.75 -0.56 19.02
C GLU A 29 -13.40 0.77 18.63
N THR A 30 -12.61 1.71 18.09
CA THR A 30 -13.07 3.05 17.72
C THR A 30 -13.82 3.04 16.39
N HIS A 31 -13.30 2.31 15.40
CA HIS A 31 -13.79 2.34 14.02
C HIS A 31 -14.52 1.05 13.60
N GLU A 32 -14.69 0.09 14.52
CA GLU A 32 -15.40 -1.16 14.29
C GLU A 32 -14.88 -1.95 13.06
N ILE A 33 -13.55 -1.96 12.83
CA ILE A 33 -12.92 -2.55 11.64
C ILE A 33 -13.35 -4.00 11.43
N ARG A 34 -13.51 -4.76 12.50
CA ARG A 34 -14.01 -6.16 12.47
C ARG A 34 -15.39 -6.33 11.85
N LYS A 35 -16.17 -5.25 11.68
CA LYS A 35 -17.50 -5.28 11.04
C LYS A 35 -17.44 -4.96 9.54
N ILE A 36 -16.30 -4.49 9.06
CA ILE A 36 -16.10 -4.18 7.65
C ILE A 36 -15.87 -5.49 6.90
N SER A 37 -16.49 -5.63 5.75
CA SER A 37 -16.31 -6.76 4.86
C SER A 37 -15.97 -6.27 3.45
N GLY A 38 -15.10 -7.01 2.77
CA GLY A 38 -14.66 -6.71 1.42
C GLY A 38 -14.07 -7.96 0.77
N THR A 39 -13.77 -7.87 -0.51
CA THR A 39 -13.09 -8.94 -1.25
C THR A 39 -11.61 -9.02 -0.87
N HIS A 40 -11.00 -7.89 -0.58
CA HIS A 40 -9.59 -7.80 -0.18
C HIS A 40 -9.35 -6.56 0.68
N GLY A 41 -8.20 -6.49 1.32
CA GLY A 41 -7.78 -5.35 2.13
C GLY A 41 -6.29 -5.32 2.38
N VAL A 42 -5.74 -4.14 2.58
CA VAL A 42 -4.35 -3.92 2.95
C VAL A 42 -4.29 -3.17 4.27
N GLY A 43 -3.29 -3.47 5.08
CA GLY A 43 -3.12 -2.85 6.38
C GLY A 43 -1.65 -2.63 6.72
N HIS A 44 -1.37 -1.65 7.57
CA HIS A 44 -0.02 -1.35 7.99
C HIS A 44 0.00 -0.87 9.44
N VAL A 45 0.93 -1.44 10.21
CA VAL A 45 1.24 -0.98 11.56
C VAL A 45 2.65 -0.41 11.53
N ARG A 46 2.80 0.84 11.95
CA ARG A 46 4.06 1.54 11.94
C ARG A 46 4.51 1.93 13.34
N MET A 47 5.76 1.64 13.65
CA MET A 47 6.45 2.26 14.77
C MET A 47 7.37 3.35 14.21
N ALA A 48 7.06 4.62 14.47
CA ALA A 48 7.85 5.73 13.95
C ALA A 48 9.16 5.85 14.73
N THR A 49 10.27 5.95 14.01
CA THR A 49 11.61 6.16 14.60
C THR A 49 12.14 7.58 14.37
N GLU A 50 11.79 8.21 13.24
CA GLU A 50 12.38 9.48 12.81
C GLU A 50 11.38 10.53 12.31
N SER A 51 10.12 10.16 12.04
CA SER A 51 9.09 11.07 11.54
C SER A 51 7.96 11.28 12.53
N ALA A 52 7.21 12.36 12.35
CA ALA A 52 6.05 12.67 13.17
C ALA A 52 5.06 11.49 13.22
N VAL A 53 4.54 11.23 14.41
CA VAL A 53 3.48 10.25 14.63
C VAL A 53 2.16 11.01 14.51
N ASP A 54 1.64 11.08 13.31
CA ASP A 54 0.35 11.67 13.02
C ASP A 54 -0.41 10.88 11.94
N ILE A 55 -1.69 11.16 11.82
CA ILE A 55 -2.57 10.46 10.89
C ILE A 55 -2.17 10.70 9.42
N SER A 56 -1.61 11.85 9.09
CA SER A 56 -1.25 12.18 7.70
C SER A 56 -0.08 11.33 7.19
N HIS A 57 0.81 10.91 8.07
CA HIS A 57 1.95 10.04 7.76
C HIS A 57 1.70 8.56 8.02
N ALA A 58 0.48 8.19 8.47
CA ALA A 58 0.09 6.80 8.61
C ALA A 58 -0.29 6.19 7.25
N HIS A 59 -0.01 4.88 7.09
CA HIS A 59 -0.52 4.11 5.94
C HIS A 59 -2.00 3.73 6.14
N PRO A 60 -2.70 3.36 5.06
CA PRO A 60 -2.26 3.38 3.66
C PRO A 60 -2.20 4.80 3.08
N PHE A 61 -1.41 4.98 2.03
CA PHE A 61 -1.39 6.22 1.24
C PHE A 61 -2.31 6.09 0.04
N TRP A 62 -3.05 7.15 -0.22
CA TRP A 62 -3.96 7.27 -1.33
C TRP A 62 -3.38 8.13 -2.45
N ALA A 63 -3.65 7.77 -3.69
CA ALA A 63 -3.23 8.48 -4.87
C ALA A 63 -4.18 9.64 -5.23
N TYR A 64 -3.98 10.82 -4.67
CA TYR A 64 -4.79 11.99 -5.05
C TYR A 64 -4.46 12.46 -6.47
N PRO A 65 -5.46 12.76 -7.36
CA PRO A 65 -6.91 12.76 -7.12
C PRO A 65 -7.62 11.46 -7.56
N PHE A 66 -6.91 10.38 -7.81
CA PHE A 66 -7.46 9.13 -8.29
C PHE A 66 -8.33 8.44 -7.21
N THR A 67 -9.30 7.65 -7.65
CA THR A 67 -10.17 6.89 -6.74
C THR A 67 -9.71 5.45 -6.57
N ASP A 68 -9.95 4.88 -5.40
CA ASP A 68 -9.78 3.45 -5.12
C ASP A 68 -8.36 2.88 -5.35
N VAL A 69 -7.31 3.70 -5.27
CA VAL A 69 -5.92 3.25 -5.32
C VAL A 69 -5.23 3.62 -4.02
N THR A 70 -4.81 2.61 -3.27
CA THR A 70 -4.09 2.79 -1.99
C THR A 70 -2.89 1.88 -1.91
N VAL A 71 -1.85 2.34 -1.21
CA VAL A 71 -0.57 1.64 -1.05
C VAL A 71 -0.18 1.57 0.42
N VAL A 72 0.31 0.40 0.84
CA VAL A 72 1.10 0.22 2.05
C VAL A 72 2.52 -0.17 1.66
N HIS A 73 3.52 0.42 2.30
CA HIS A 73 4.91 0.33 1.88
C HIS A 73 5.83 0.14 3.09
N ASN A 74 6.78 -0.75 2.93
CA ASN A 74 7.93 -0.92 3.81
C ASN A 74 9.20 -0.70 3.00
N GLY A 75 9.98 0.31 3.34
CA GLY A 75 11.21 0.63 2.64
C GLY A 75 11.47 2.12 2.49
N GLN A 76 12.31 2.46 1.52
CA GLN A 76 12.66 3.83 1.17
C GLN A 76 13.03 3.93 -0.30
N LEU A 77 12.55 4.98 -0.98
CA LEU A 77 12.95 5.32 -2.35
C LEU A 77 14.11 6.30 -2.34
N THR A 78 15.19 5.96 -3.03
CA THR A 78 16.38 6.82 -3.16
C THR A 78 16.19 7.91 -4.20
N ASN A 79 15.36 7.66 -5.23
CA ASN A 79 15.06 8.63 -6.29
C ASN A 79 13.78 9.46 -6.03
N TYR A 80 13.20 9.39 -4.82
CA TYR A 80 11.95 10.06 -4.44
C TYR A 80 11.88 11.53 -4.86
N HIS A 81 12.88 12.34 -4.52
CA HIS A 81 12.85 13.78 -4.81
C HIS A 81 12.89 14.11 -6.29
N GLY A 82 13.57 13.28 -7.08
CA GLY A 82 13.63 13.40 -8.54
C GLY A 82 12.27 13.13 -9.16
N MET A 83 11.72 11.98 -8.87
CA MET A 83 10.42 11.52 -9.36
C MET A 83 9.30 12.47 -8.92
N LYS A 84 9.28 12.88 -7.64
CA LYS A 84 8.25 13.81 -7.16
C LYS A 84 8.22 15.10 -7.98
N ARG A 85 9.39 15.71 -8.26
CA ARG A 85 9.45 16.93 -9.10
C ARG A 85 8.96 16.67 -10.52
N GLU A 86 9.25 15.50 -11.09
CA GLU A 86 8.77 15.11 -12.41
C GLU A 86 7.23 15.04 -12.42
N TYR A 87 6.64 14.32 -11.47
CA TYR A 87 5.19 14.20 -11.34
C TYR A 87 4.52 15.54 -11.05
N GLU A 88 5.11 16.38 -10.21
CA GLU A 88 4.63 17.75 -9.97
C GLU A 88 4.67 18.60 -11.27
N SER A 89 5.68 18.43 -12.11
CA SER A 89 5.77 19.12 -13.42
C SER A 89 4.70 18.65 -14.41
N ARG A 90 4.22 17.42 -14.27
CA ARG A 90 3.09 16.84 -15.02
C ARG A 90 1.73 17.25 -14.46
N GLY A 91 1.70 18.00 -13.35
CA GLY A 91 0.48 18.52 -12.72
C GLY A 91 -0.08 17.68 -11.57
N HIS A 92 0.62 16.65 -11.13
CA HIS A 92 0.24 15.89 -9.95
C HIS A 92 0.48 16.68 -8.66
N HIS A 93 -0.34 16.45 -7.66
CA HIS A 93 -0.25 17.13 -6.36
C HIS A 93 -0.07 16.10 -5.25
N PHE A 94 0.92 16.34 -4.41
CA PHE A 94 1.19 15.53 -3.23
C PHE A 94 0.70 16.24 -1.97
N GLN A 95 0.07 15.50 -1.08
CA GLN A 95 -0.43 16.01 0.20
C GLN A 95 0.63 15.90 1.31
N THR A 96 1.59 14.97 1.12
CA THR A 96 2.65 14.70 2.09
C THR A 96 4.04 14.76 1.47
N HIS A 97 5.04 14.55 2.31
CA HIS A 97 6.42 14.36 1.89
C HIS A 97 6.86 12.90 2.08
N ASN A 98 5.93 11.96 1.90
CA ASN A 98 6.20 10.54 2.07
C ASN A 98 6.36 9.86 0.69
N ASP A 99 7.36 9.00 0.58
CA ASP A 99 7.63 8.24 -0.66
C ASP A 99 6.54 7.23 -0.98
N SER A 100 5.82 6.74 0.02
CA SER A 100 4.69 5.84 -0.19
C SER A 100 3.52 6.51 -0.93
N GLU A 101 3.32 7.82 -0.75
CA GLU A 101 2.36 8.58 -1.56
C GLU A 101 2.81 8.67 -3.02
N LEU A 102 4.11 8.82 -3.27
CA LEU A 102 4.64 8.80 -4.63
C LEU A 102 4.38 7.45 -5.31
N ILE A 103 4.58 6.33 -4.62
CA ILE A 103 4.26 5.01 -5.16
C ILE A 103 2.77 4.93 -5.53
N ALA A 104 1.87 5.39 -4.64
CA ALA A 104 0.45 5.38 -4.91
C ALA A 104 0.08 6.21 -6.14
N VAL A 105 0.64 7.42 -6.27
CA VAL A 105 0.43 8.30 -7.43
C VAL A 105 1.01 7.68 -8.70
N TYR A 106 2.20 7.10 -8.65
CA TYR A 106 2.83 6.40 -9.77
C TYR A 106 1.91 5.30 -10.33
N ILE A 107 1.47 4.39 -9.47
CA ILE A 107 0.60 3.29 -9.89
C ILE A 107 -0.72 3.81 -10.45
N ALA A 108 -1.35 4.78 -9.78
CA ALA A 108 -2.62 5.33 -10.24
C ALA A 108 -2.51 6.06 -11.58
N ASP A 109 -1.40 6.74 -11.83
CA ASP A 109 -1.11 7.41 -13.09
C ASP A 109 -1.01 6.39 -14.23
N LYS A 110 -0.23 5.32 -14.06
CA LYS A 110 -0.11 4.21 -15.02
C LYS A 110 -1.46 3.56 -15.33
N LEU A 111 -2.26 3.26 -14.30
CA LEU A 111 -3.61 2.73 -14.47
C LEU A 111 -4.53 3.69 -15.23
N SER A 112 -4.38 5.01 -15.03
CA SER A 112 -5.16 6.03 -15.73
C SER A 112 -4.77 6.16 -17.21
N GLU A 113 -3.53 5.83 -17.55
CA GLU A 113 -3.03 5.74 -18.92
C GLU A 113 -3.42 4.45 -19.63
N GLY A 114 -4.04 3.52 -18.91
CA GLY A 114 -4.61 2.28 -19.46
C GLY A 114 -3.76 1.03 -19.23
N ALA A 115 -2.71 1.10 -18.43
CA ALA A 115 -1.94 -0.07 -18.04
C ALA A 115 -2.77 -0.99 -17.12
N GLU A 116 -2.58 -2.30 -17.24
CA GLU A 116 -3.06 -3.26 -16.26
C GLU A 116 -2.22 -3.18 -14.97
N LEU A 117 -2.80 -3.63 -13.85
CA LEU A 117 -2.12 -3.52 -12.55
C LEU A 117 -0.76 -4.23 -12.55
N GLU A 118 -0.70 -5.43 -13.11
CA GLU A 118 0.54 -6.21 -13.19
C GLU A 118 1.63 -5.49 -14.01
N GLU A 119 1.25 -4.87 -15.13
CA GLU A 119 2.14 -4.07 -15.96
C GLU A 119 2.68 -2.86 -15.19
N ALA A 120 1.79 -2.11 -14.54
CA ALA A 120 2.18 -0.95 -13.71
C ALA A 120 3.13 -1.34 -12.57
N LEU A 121 2.93 -2.50 -11.95
CA LEU A 121 3.81 -3.01 -10.91
C LEU A 121 5.18 -3.42 -11.49
N HIS A 122 5.23 -4.08 -12.65
CA HIS A 122 6.50 -4.40 -13.30
C HIS A 122 7.29 -3.16 -13.69
N GLU A 123 6.66 -2.18 -14.32
CA GLU A 123 7.32 -0.92 -14.67
C GLU A 123 7.85 -0.19 -13.42
N SER A 124 7.14 -0.30 -12.28
CA SER A 124 7.61 0.31 -11.04
C SER A 124 8.92 -0.27 -10.51
N LEU A 125 9.23 -1.54 -10.82
CA LEU A 125 10.50 -2.16 -10.41
C LEU A 125 11.71 -1.57 -11.13
N ASP A 126 11.50 -1.04 -12.33
CA ASP A 126 12.54 -0.40 -13.13
C ASP A 126 12.64 1.11 -12.84
N ASP A 127 11.50 1.77 -12.61
CA ASP A 127 11.43 3.21 -12.44
C ASP A 127 11.72 3.67 -11.01
N LEU A 128 11.31 2.88 -9.99
CA LEU A 128 11.55 3.19 -8.58
C LEU A 128 12.91 2.64 -8.12
N ASP A 129 13.76 3.52 -7.62
CA ASP A 129 15.05 3.11 -7.06
C ASP A 129 15.01 3.15 -5.53
N GLY A 130 15.51 2.07 -4.91
CA GLY A 130 15.52 1.95 -3.46
C GLY A 130 15.47 0.51 -2.96
N THR A 131 15.13 0.37 -1.69
CA THR A 131 14.80 -0.91 -1.08
C THR A 131 13.38 -0.87 -0.58
N PHE A 132 12.51 -1.67 -1.17
CA PHE A 132 11.09 -1.60 -0.87
C PHE A 132 10.35 -2.93 -1.06
N THR A 133 9.30 -3.08 -0.32
CA THR A 133 8.18 -3.98 -0.61
C THR A 133 6.91 -3.19 -0.38
N TYR A 134 6.01 -3.16 -1.33
CA TYR A 134 4.73 -2.52 -1.17
C TYR A 134 3.58 -3.39 -1.64
N LEU A 135 2.42 -3.19 -1.03
CA LEU A 135 1.15 -3.76 -1.48
C LEU A 135 0.28 -2.63 -1.99
N VAL A 136 -0.43 -2.89 -3.08
CA VAL A 136 -1.41 -1.98 -3.65
C VAL A 136 -2.79 -2.62 -3.63
N SER A 137 -3.80 -1.83 -3.31
CA SER A 137 -5.21 -2.20 -3.40
C SER A 137 -5.90 -1.26 -4.38
N THR A 138 -6.69 -1.84 -5.27
CA THR A 138 -7.53 -1.15 -6.25
C THR A 138 -8.94 -1.71 -6.17
N LYS A 139 -9.91 -1.10 -6.84
CA LYS A 139 -11.27 -1.65 -6.91
C LYS A 139 -11.39 -3.00 -7.64
N TYR A 140 -10.37 -3.38 -8.41
CA TYR A 140 -10.38 -4.61 -9.21
C TYR A 140 -9.57 -5.74 -8.61
N GLY A 141 -8.80 -5.47 -7.56
CA GLY A 141 -7.94 -6.46 -6.93
C GLY A 141 -6.76 -5.82 -6.23
N MET A 142 -5.81 -6.65 -5.87
CA MET A 142 -4.60 -6.25 -5.17
C MET A 142 -3.36 -6.86 -5.81
N GLY A 143 -2.19 -6.29 -5.48
CA GLY A 143 -0.92 -6.84 -5.89
C GLY A 143 0.21 -6.37 -4.98
N TYR A 144 1.40 -6.92 -5.21
CA TYR A 144 2.62 -6.43 -4.59
C TYR A 144 3.75 -6.28 -5.59
N ALA A 145 4.72 -5.46 -5.23
CA ALA A 145 6.02 -5.43 -5.88
C ALA A 145 7.13 -5.44 -4.83
N LYS A 146 8.18 -6.19 -5.13
CA LYS A 146 9.36 -6.35 -4.29
C LYS A 146 10.61 -5.97 -5.07
N ASP A 147 11.43 -5.11 -4.49
CA ASP A 147 12.63 -4.59 -5.13
C ASP A 147 13.66 -5.67 -5.50
N ARG A 148 14.65 -5.29 -6.31
CA ARG A 148 15.72 -6.18 -6.79
C ARG A 148 16.64 -6.74 -5.69
N TRP A 149 16.57 -6.23 -4.48
CA TRP A 149 17.39 -6.70 -3.36
C TRP A 149 16.62 -7.59 -2.41
N ALA A 150 15.29 -7.62 -2.53
CA ALA A 150 14.38 -8.32 -1.62
C ALA A 150 14.64 -8.02 -0.13
N ALA A 151 15.16 -6.81 0.17
CA ALA A 151 15.65 -6.46 1.50
C ALA A 151 14.53 -6.32 2.54
N LYS A 152 13.30 -6.06 2.11
CA LYS A 152 12.14 -5.96 3.01
C LYS A 152 11.37 -7.27 2.99
N PRO A 153 11.08 -7.84 4.19
CA PRO A 153 10.44 -9.14 4.27
C PRO A 153 9.00 -9.10 3.74
N LEU A 154 8.60 -10.17 3.10
CA LEU A 154 7.23 -10.48 2.75
C LEU A 154 7.06 -11.99 2.74
N VAL A 155 6.00 -12.49 3.35
CA VAL A 155 5.61 -13.89 3.34
C VAL A 155 4.25 -13.98 2.67
N LEU A 156 4.12 -14.86 1.70
CA LEU A 156 2.89 -15.14 0.96
C LEU A 156 2.36 -16.52 1.37
N MET A 157 1.07 -16.58 1.56
CA MET A 157 0.29 -17.79 1.69
C MET A 157 -0.85 -17.74 0.69
N GLU A 158 -0.99 -18.80 -0.08
CA GLU A 158 -2.05 -18.93 -1.07
C GLU A 158 -2.75 -20.26 -0.94
N THR A 159 -4.08 -20.23 -0.98
CA THR A 159 -4.97 -21.38 -1.01
C THR A 159 -5.95 -21.23 -2.17
N GLU A 160 -6.82 -22.22 -2.37
CA GLU A 160 -7.86 -22.14 -3.42
C GLU A 160 -8.83 -20.95 -3.26
N SER A 161 -8.95 -20.40 -2.06
CA SER A 161 -9.96 -19.38 -1.74
C SER A 161 -9.43 -18.12 -1.08
N VAL A 162 -8.18 -18.12 -0.63
CA VAL A 162 -7.60 -17.01 0.13
C VAL A 162 -6.15 -16.80 -0.26
N VAL A 163 -5.79 -15.54 -0.46
CA VAL A 163 -4.41 -15.07 -0.50
C VAL A 163 -4.15 -14.19 0.71
N ALA A 164 -3.07 -14.44 1.42
CA ALA A 164 -2.68 -13.64 2.55
C ALA A 164 -1.18 -13.31 2.50
N LEU A 165 -0.86 -12.06 2.77
CA LEU A 165 0.52 -11.55 2.79
C LEU A 165 0.79 -10.84 4.11
N ALA A 166 1.99 -11.01 4.62
CA ALA A 166 2.45 -10.28 5.80
C ALA A 166 3.97 -10.07 5.76
N SER A 167 4.44 -9.04 6.45
CA SER A 167 5.89 -8.84 6.64
C SER A 167 6.52 -9.94 7.48
N GLU A 168 5.73 -10.59 8.36
CA GLU A 168 6.20 -11.65 9.25
C GLU A 168 5.22 -12.82 9.27
N GLU A 169 5.76 -14.03 9.26
CA GLU A 169 4.99 -15.28 9.30
C GLU A 169 4.08 -15.38 10.53
N VAL A 170 4.52 -14.84 11.66
CA VAL A 170 3.72 -14.89 12.91
C VAL A 170 2.35 -14.23 12.73
N ALA A 171 2.24 -13.21 11.89
CA ALA A 171 0.97 -12.56 11.58
C ALA A 171 0.03 -13.52 10.84
N LEU A 172 0.52 -14.26 9.85
CA LEU A 172 -0.29 -15.27 9.14
C LEU A 172 -0.70 -16.42 10.08
N ARG A 173 0.24 -16.92 10.89
CA ARG A 173 -0.04 -18.00 11.87
C ARG A 173 -1.02 -17.59 12.96
N SER A 174 -1.19 -16.31 13.24
CA SER A 174 -2.19 -15.85 14.20
C SER A 174 -3.62 -15.96 13.69
N VAL A 175 -3.80 -16.02 12.39
CA VAL A 175 -5.11 -16.06 11.71
C VAL A 175 -5.40 -17.45 11.17
N PHE A 176 -4.39 -18.13 10.61
CA PHE A 176 -4.51 -19.42 9.97
C PHE A 176 -3.87 -20.50 10.86
N THR A 177 -4.67 -21.48 11.29
CA THR A 177 -4.25 -22.55 12.23
C THR A 177 -3.75 -23.81 11.54
N GLU A 178 -3.95 -23.93 10.23
CA GLU A 178 -3.53 -25.09 9.45
C GLU A 178 -2.04 -25.01 9.08
N GLU A 179 -1.44 -26.16 8.74
CA GLU A 179 -0.08 -26.19 8.22
C GLU A 179 -0.07 -25.65 6.79
N LEU A 180 0.28 -24.38 6.66
CA LEU A 180 0.19 -23.64 5.40
C LEU A 180 1.49 -23.77 4.61
N VAL A 181 1.34 -24.05 3.33
CA VAL A 181 2.45 -23.87 2.38
C VAL A 181 2.63 -22.37 2.18
N ARG A 182 3.80 -21.89 2.58
CA ARG A 182 4.20 -20.49 2.42
C ARG A 182 5.31 -20.37 1.43
N THR A 183 5.35 -19.24 0.78
CA THR A 183 6.47 -18.83 -0.07
C THR A 183 6.98 -17.46 0.38
N GLU A 184 8.27 -17.24 0.20
CA GLU A 184 8.87 -15.92 0.37
C GLU A 184 9.06 -15.34 -1.03
N PRO A 185 8.38 -14.24 -1.37
CA PRO A 185 8.57 -13.55 -2.64
C PRO A 185 10.04 -13.23 -2.88
N GLN A 186 10.47 -13.47 -4.09
CA GLN A 186 11.86 -13.34 -4.50
C GLN A 186 12.20 -11.88 -4.85
N GLU A 187 13.46 -11.65 -5.15
CA GLU A 187 13.91 -10.37 -5.68
C GLU A 187 13.25 -10.07 -7.04
N HIS A 188 12.94 -8.80 -7.29
CA HIS A 188 12.35 -8.30 -8.54
C HIS A 188 11.02 -9.00 -8.90
N GLU A 189 10.19 -9.26 -7.90
CA GLU A 189 8.96 -10.04 -8.06
C GLU A 189 7.71 -9.18 -7.94
N VAL A 190 6.75 -9.47 -8.79
CA VAL A 190 5.41 -8.89 -8.82
C VAL A 190 4.38 -10.01 -8.85
N MET A 191 3.28 -9.81 -8.13
CA MET A 191 2.10 -10.66 -8.22
C MET A 191 0.82 -9.84 -8.08
N THR A 192 -0.25 -10.30 -8.74
CA THR A 192 -1.56 -9.67 -8.67
C THR A 192 -2.67 -10.69 -8.50
N TRP A 193 -3.75 -10.28 -7.85
CA TRP A 193 -4.97 -11.07 -7.68
C TRP A 193 -6.18 -10.20 -7.95
N SER A 194 -7.11 -10.70 -8.76
CA SER A 194 -8.39 -10.07 -9.04
C SER A 194 -9.36 -10.24 -7.87
N ALA A 195 -10.22 -9.23 -7.64
CA ALA A 195 -11.27 -9.24 -6.63
C ALA A 195 -12.47 -10.11 -7.02
#